data_b6d72781cd123363ce6b5fc89088ff89
#
_entry.id   b6d72781cd123363ce6b5fc89088ff89
#
_cell.length_a   1.000
_cell.length_b   1.000
_cell.length_c   1.000
_cell.angle_alpha   90.00
_cell.angle_beta   90.00
_cell.angle_gamma   90.00
#
_symmetry.space_group_name_H-M   'P 1'
#
loop_
_entity.id
_entity.type
_entity.pdbx_description
1 polymer ?
#
loop_
_entity_poly.entity_id
_entity_poly.type
_entity_poly.pdbx_seq_one_letter_code
_entity_poly.pdbx_strand_id
1 'polypeptide(L)'
;MSGLYIFKSAVSYDKDCVEDLRFYPTQQSQAAIDRAISVKAGKAELLYVYIDVEPVGFNRGFFTVDVRYFYRVTADAFVGASRPVEICGLCVFDKRVILFGSEGSAKIFSSEAVFDGLDEQNVRKSNLPTAVVEAVDPIVLNTKLVEVCECRSCDSELVEVPSGICACFGSDLCFGGDGKRVYVTLGQFSIIRLERDTQLLMPAYDYCLPDKECSCGGDDDPCEVFRQVKFPVDEFFPPNSLCMGDTYKEIQDCCS
;
A
#
# COMPACT_ATOMS: atom_id res chain seq x y z
N MET A 1 21.53 6.31 0.86
CA MET A 1 21.64 5.90 -0.57
C MET A 1 20.41 5.06 -0.88
N SER A 2 19.45 5.61 -1.60
CA SER A 2 18.29 4.87 -2.08
C SER A 2 18.72 3.91 -3.17
N GLY A 3 18.68 2.61 -2.92
CA GLY A 3 18.95 1.60 -3.94
C GLY A 3 17.83 1.55 -4.95
N LEU A 4 18.15 1.60 -6.24
CA LEU A 4 17.20 1.34 -7.32
C LEU A 4 17.07 -0.18 -7.49
N TYR A 5 15.88 -0.72 -7.27
CA TYR A 5 15.59 -2.14 -7.46
C TYR A 5 14.74 -2.34 -8.73
N ILE A 6 15.21 -3.21 -9.63
CA ILE A 6 14.50 -3.56 -10.87
C ILE A 6 13.93 -4.97 -10.70
N PHE A 7 12.60 -5.07 -10.72
CA PHE A 7 11.90 -6.34 -10.63
C PHE A 7 11.22 -6.68 -11.95
N LYS A 8 11.39 -7.91 -12.42
CA LYS A 8 10.64 -8.45 -13.57
C LYS A 8 9.21 -8.86 -13.20
N SER A 9 8.84 -8.68 -11.95
CA SER A 9 7.54 -8.99 -11.37
C SER A 9 6.72 -7.71 -11.19
N ALA A 10 5.40 -7.85 -11.12
CA ALA A 10 4.49 -6.77 -10.72
C ALA A 10 4.47 -6.54 -9.20
N VAL A 11 5.22 -7.31 -8.42
CA VAL A 11 5.22 -7.26 -6.95
C VAL A 11 6.66 -7.26 -6.43
N SER A 12 6.93 -6.40 -5.46
CA SER A 12 8.15 -6.37 -4.66
C SER A 12 7.80 -6.63 -3.20
N TYR A 13 8.51 -7.57 -2.57
CA TYR A 13 8.46 -7.85 -1.14
C TYR A 13 9.73 -7.27 -0.51
N ASP A 14 9.58 -6.29 0.34
CA ASP A 14 10.68 -5.49 0.81
C ASP A 14 10.88 -5.62 2.32
N LYS A 15 12.15 -5.80 2.69
CA LYS A 15 12.63 -5.74 4.05
C LYS A 15 13.75 -4.71 4.09
N ASP A 16 13.39 -3.48 4.41
CA ASP A 16 14.31 -2.37 4.41
C ASP A 16 14.85 -2.11 5.81
N CYS A 17 16.17 -2.04 5.91
CA CYS A 17 16.85 -1.43 7.05
C CYS A 17 17.25 -0.02 6.64
N VAL A 18 16.51 0.96 7.12
CA VAL A 18 16.71 2.37 6.75
C VAL A 18 17.55 3.02 7.82
N GLU A 19 18.83 3.23 7.50
CA GLU A 19 19.80 3.78 8.44
C GLU A 19 19.77 5.32 8.42
N ASP A 20 20.01 5.88 9.60
CA ASP A 20 20.26 7.31 9.79
C ASP A 20 19.19 8.23 9.19
N LEU A 21 17.90 7.87 9.35
CA LEU A 21 16.80 8.77 9.01
C LEU A 21 16.84 9.99 9.93
N ARG A 22 16.74 11.17 9.34
CA ARG A 22 16.64 12.41 10.10
C ARG A 22 15.31 12.46 10.84
N PHE A 23 15.39 12.72 12.14
CA PHE A 23 14.24 12.96 13.00
C PHE A 23 13.96 14.46 13.05
N TYR A 24 12.77 14.87 12.66
CA TYR A 24 12.26 16.25 12.70
C TYR A 24 11.36 16.40 13.93
N PRO A 25 11.89 16.92 15.04
CA PRO A 25 11.13 16.99 16.29
C PRO A 25 10.07 18.10 16.26
N THR A 26 9.13 17.99 17.17
CA THR A 26 8.29 19.14 17.54
C THR A 26 9.12 20.19 18.27
N GLN A 27 8.67 21.44 18.33
CA GLN A 27 9.40 22.52 19.04
C GLN A 27 9.70 22.18 20.49
N GLN A 28 8.74 21.54 21.20
CA GLN A 28 8.95 21.10 22.57
C GLN A 28 10.00 19.98 22.68
N SER A 29 9.99 19.06 21.73
CA SER A 29 10.94 17.95 21.65
C SER A 29 12.35 18.45 21.33
N GLN A 30 12.50 19.46 20.44
CA GLN A 30 13.80 20.06 20.15
C GLN A 30 14.46 20.66 21.40
N ALA A 31 13.71 21.38 22.21
CA ALA A 31 14.22 21.95 23.45
C ALA A 31 14.69 20.88 24.47
N ALA A 32 14.11 19.70 24.43
CA ALA A 32 14.58 18.54 25.22
C ALA A 32 15.85 17.92 24.62
N ILE A 33 15.91 17.77 23.29
CA ILE A 33 17.03 17.20 22.54
C ILE A 33 18.31 18.04 22.76
N ASP A 34 18.19 19.36 22.71
CA ASP A 34 19.34 20.27 22.88
C ASP A 34 20.03 20.09 24.26
N ARG A 35 19.27 19.72 25.28
CA ARG A 35 19.74 19.46 26.63
C ARG A 35 20.09 17.98 26.88
N ALA A 36 19.71 17.09 25.98
CA ALA A 36 19.87 15.65 26.16
C ALA A 36 21.37 15.24 26.09
N ILE A 37 21.72 14.27 26.92
CA ILE A 37 23.03 13.59 26.89
C ILE A 37 22.93 12.37 25.98
N SER A 38 21.78 11.68 25.98
CA SER A 38 21.51 10.53 25.15
C SER A 38 20.02 10.43 24.82
N VAL A 39 19.70 9.69 23.77
CA VAL A 39 18.33 9.40 23.33
C VAL A 39 18.20 7.89 23.17
N LYS A 40 17.12 7.33 23.68
CA LYS A 40 16.81 5.90 23.55
C LYS A 40 15.59 5.73 22.65
N ALA A 41 15.66 4.75 21.77
CA ALA A 41 14.57 4.36 20.89
C ALA A 41 13.27 4.04 21.66
N GLY A 42 12.17 4.59 21.18
CA GLY A 42 10.81 4.30 21.65
C GLY A 42 10.03 3.52 20.61
N LYS A 43 8.98 4.12 20.07
CA LYS A 43 8.08 3.52 19.09
C LYS A 43 8.09 4.31 17.79
N ALA A 44 7.76 3.64 16.69
CA ALA A 44 7.48 4.26 15.43
C ALA A 44 6.12 3.77 14.90
N GLU A 45 5.38 4.68 14.30
CA GLU A 45 4.06 4.47 13.70
C GLU A 45 4.07 5.00 12.28
N LEU A 46 3.53 4.25 11.33
CA LEU A 46 3.38 4.69 9.95
C LEU A 46 2.12 5.58 9.86
N LEU A 47 2.31 6.87 9.57
CA LEU A 47 1.19 7.82 9.46
C LEU A 47 0.56 7.80 8.07
N TYR A 48 1.41 7.78 7.04
CA TYR A 48 0.94 7.92 5.67
C TYR A 48 2.00 7.44 4.67
N VAL A 49 1.52 7.04 3.49
CA VAL A 49 2.37 6.67 2.35
C VAL A 49 1.89 7.47 1.14
N TYR A 50 2.79 8.25 0.55
CA TYR A 50 2.57 8.87 -0.76
C TYR A 50 3.15 7.97 -1.85
N ILE A 51 2.40 7.80 -2.94
CA ILE A 51 2.76 6.90 -4.03
C ILE A 51 2.62 7.66 -5.35
N ASP A 52 3.65 7.58 -6.17
CA ASP A 52 3.62 8.08 -7.54
C ASP A 52 4.05 7.00 -8.52
N VAL A 53 3.47 6.99 -9.73
CA VAL A 53 3.73 5.98 -10.75
C VAL A 53 4.03 6.65 -12.08
N GLU A 54 5.22 6.39 -12.60
CA GLU A 54 5.66 6.94 -13.88
C GLU A 54 6.14 5.83 -14.83
N PRO A 55 5.84 5.92 -16.14
CA PRO A 55 6.37 4.97 -17.11
C PRO A 55 7.88 5.14 -17.27
N VAL A 56 8.61 4.03 -17.34
CA VAL A 56 10.06 4.07 -17.59
C VAL A 56 10.30 4.36 -19.09
N GLY A 57 11.01 5.45 -19.39
CA GLY A 57 11.40 5.79 -20.75
C GLY A 57 12.17 4.64 -21.41
N PHE A 58 11.85 4.33 -22.67
CA PHE A 58 12.47 3.28 -23.50
C PHE A 58 12.26 1.82 -23.06
N ASN A 59 11.71 1.57 -21.86
CA ASN A 59 11.39 0.22 -21.37
C ASN A 59 9.88 0.04 -21.25
N ARG A 60 9.26 -0.39 -22.34
CA ARG A 60 7.80 -0.59 -22.40
C ARG A 60 7.33 -1.60 -21.37
N GLY A 61 6.23 -1.29 -20.71
CA GLY A 61 5.60 -2.14 -19.70
C GLY A 61 6.26 -2.07 -18.32
N PHE A 62 7.34 -1.29 -18.15
CA PHE A 62 7.93 -1.04 -16.85
C PHE A 62 7.55 0.34 -16.33
N PHE A 63 7.34 0.41 -15.03
CA PHE A 63 6.95 1.63 -14.33
C PHE A 63 7.82 1.84 -13.12
N THR A 64 8.21 3.08 -12.92
CA THR A 64 8.82 3.52 -11.67
C THR A 64 7.70 3.78 -10.68
N VAL A 65 7.83 3.24 -9.49
CA VAL A 65 6.95 3.51 -8.35
C VAL A 65 7.79 4.22 -7.30
N ASP A 66 7.50 5.49 -7.09
CA ASP A 66 8.08 6.31 -6.04
C ASP A 66 7.19 6.27 -4.82
N VAL A 67 7.74 5.85 -3.70
CA VAL A 67 7.01 5.69 -2.44
C VAL A 67 7.68 6.52 -1.37
N ARG A 68 6.93 7.40 -0.73
CA ARG A 68 7.38 8.21 0.39
C ARG A 68 6.59 7.85 1.64
N TYR A 69 7.30 7.35 2.64
CA TYR A 69 6.75 6.95 3.93
C TYR A 69 6.93 8.06 4.95
N PHE A 70 5.88 8.34 5.73
CA PHE A 70 5.89 9.30 6.82
C PHE A 70 5.64 8.60 8.14
N TYR A 71 6.61 8.69 9.04
CA TYR A 71 6.56 8.02 10.34
C TYR A 71 6.50 9.01 11.49
N ARG A 72 5.61 8.74 12.45
CA ARG A 72 5.71 9.34 13.78
C ARG A 72 6.66 8.48 14.61
N VAL A 73 7.70 9.09 15.14
CA VAL A 73 8.65 8.41 16.02
C VAL A 73 8.61 9.07 17.38
N THR A 74 8.54 8.25 18.43
CA THR A 74 8.70 8.68 19.82
C THR A 74 9.96 8.07 20.38
N ALA A 75 10.65 8.81 21.24
CA ALA A 75 11.87 8.36 21.89
C ALA A 75 12.01 9.03 23.26
N ASP A 76 12.89 8.48 24.11
CA ASP A 76 13.18 9.01 25.44
C ASP A 76 14.49 9.80 25.43
N ALA A 77 14.44 11.08 25.71
CA ALA A 77 15.60 11.96 25.87
C ALA A 77 16.04 12.01 27.34
N PHE A 78 17.29 11.66 27.61
CA PHE A 78 17.87 11.66 28.93
C PHE A 78 18.61 12.98 29.17
N VAL A 79 18.11 13.78 30.12
CA VAL A 79 18.66 15.08 30.51
C VAL A 79 19.19 14.98 31.92
N GLY A 80 20.48 14.65 32.08
CA GLY A 80 21.10 14.47 33.39
C GLY A 80 20.53 13.28 34.17
N ALA A 81 20.41 13.42 35.51
CA ALA A 81 19.90 12.36 36.41
C ALA A 81 18.35 12.41 36.57
N SER A 82 17.65 13.21 35.81
CA SER A 82 16.17 13.35 35.86
C SER A 82 15.49 12.20 35.12
N ARG A 83 14.16 12.10 35.27
CA ARG A 83 13.36 11.19 34.46
C ARG A 83 13.52 11.53 32.96
N PRO A 84 13.57 10.53 32.09
CA PRO A 84 13.63 10.77 30.66
C PRO A 84 12.40 11.59 30.22
N VAL A 85 12.62 12.46 29.24
CA VAL A 85 11.57 13.27 28.62
C VAL A 85 11.21 12.61 27.31
N GLU A 86 9.94 12.28 27.13
CA GLU A 86 9.44 11.76 25.87
C GLU A 86 9.51 12.85 24.80
N ILE A 87 10.12 12.50 23.67
CA ILE A 87 10.22 13.36 22.49
C ILE A 87 9.46 12.71 21.34
N CYS A 88 8.83 13.56 20.52
CA CYS A 88 8.06 13.13 19.36
C CYS A 88 8.49 13.92 18.12
N GLY A 89 8.53 13.25 16.97
CA GLY A 89 8.89 13.88 15.72
C GLY A 89 8.58 13.03 14.51
N LEU A 90 8.82 13.62 13.34
CA LEU A 90 8.61 13.04 12.02
C LEU A 90 9.91 12.45 11.50
N CYS A 91 9.84 11.25 10.90
CA CYS A 91 10.85 10.73 10.00
C CYS A 91 10.24 10.46 8.63
N VAL A 92 11.03 10.68 7.56
CA VAL A 92 10.59 10.47 6.17
C VAL A 92 11.57 9.55 5.48
N PHE A 93 11.03 8.59 4.75
CA PHE A 93 11.81 7.65 3.96
C PHE A 93 11.27 7.60 2.54
N ASP A 94 12.17 7.81 1.57
CA ASP A 94 11.88 7.73 0.14
C ASP A 94 12.43 6.44 -0.44
N LYS A 95 11.59 5.73 -1.18
CA LYS A 95 11.94 4.51 -1.88
C LYS A 95 11.48 4.55 -3.31
N ARG A 96 12.33 4.07 -4.22
CA ARG A 96 12.02 3.91 -5.63
C ARG A 96 12.20 2.48 -6.06
N VAL A 97 11.17 1.90 -6.68
CA VAL A 97 11.22 0.57 -7.28
C VAL A 97 10.78 0.63 -8.73
N ILE A 98 11.28 -0.30 -9.56
CA ILE A 98 10.82 -0.45 -10.94
C ILE A 98 10.13 -1.81 -11.04
N LEU A 99 8.84 -1.80 -11.40
CA LEU A 99 8.00 -2.97 -11.51
C LEU A 99 7.48 -3.13 -12.94
N PHE A 100 7.19 -4.36 -13.33
CA PHE A 100 6.52 -4.67 -14.58
C PHE A 100 5.00 -4.55 -14.38
N GLY A 101 4.36 -3.60 -15.08
CA GLY A 101 2.92 -3.33 -14.99
C GLY A 101 2.18 -3.54 -16.31
N SER A 102 2.81 -4.26 -17.27
CA SER A 102 2.29 -4.45 -18.62
C SER A 102 2.09 -3.13 -19.38
N GLU A 103 1.96 -3.19 -20.69
CA GLU A 103 1.73 -2.03 -21.54
C GLU A 103 0.32 -2.08 -22.13
N GLY A 104 -0.39 -0.96 -22.07
CA GLY A 104 -1.64 -0.76 -22.76
C GLY A 104 -1.63 0.59 -23.49
N SER A 105 -1.85 0.58 -24.80
CA SER A 105 -1.95 1.80 -25.61
C SER A 105 -3.39 2.31 -25.72
N ALA A 106 -4.37 1.59 -25.17
CA ALA A 106 -5.77 1.98 -25.22
C ALA A 106 -6.03 3.22 -24.38
N LYS A 107 -6.81 4.16 -24.91
CA LYS A 107 -7.36 5.26 -24.13
C LYS A 107 -8.64 4.78 -23.46
N ILE A 108 -8.76 4.98 -22.16
CA ILE A 108 -9.91 4.53 -21.38
C ILE A 108 -10.81 5.75 -21.13
N PHE A 109 -12.08 5.61 -21.52
CA PHE A 109 -13.12 6.58 -21.22
C PHE A 109 -14.16 5.89 -20.35
N SER A 110 -14.63 6.56 -19.29
CA SER A 110 -15.65 6.04 -18.39
C SER A 110 -16.88 6.95 -18.43
N SER A 111 -18.07 6.35 -18.26
CA SER A 111 -19.30 7.11 -18.05
C SER A 111 -19.47 7.61 -16.61
N GLU A 112 -18.52 7.30 -15.73
CA GLU A 112 -18.51 7.86 -14.38
C GLU A 112 -18.27 9.37 -14.46
N ALA A 113 -19.17 10.16 -13.88
CA ALA A 113 -19.02 11.60 -13.80
C ALA A 113 -17.93 11.96 -12.78
N VAL A 114 -16.90 12.67 -13.26
CA VAL A 114 -15.98 13.40 -12.37
C VAL A 114 -16.16 14.87 -12.66
N PHE A 115 -16.40 15.65 -11.63
CA PHE A 115 -16.55 17.10 -11.71
C PHE A 115 -15.19 17.76 -11.97
N ASP A 116 -14.77 17.79 -13.22
CA ASP A 116 -13.53 18.46 -13.64
C ASP A 116 -13.79 19.69 -14.53
N GLY A 117 -14.99 20.22 -14.49
CA GLY A 117 -15.33 21.56 -14.97
C GLY A 117 -15.48 21.77 -16.47
N LEU A 118 -15.17 20.79 -17.35
CA LEU A 118 -15.24 20.97 -18.79
C LEU A 118 -16.28 20.10 -19.51
N ASP A 119 -16.59 18.92 -19.00
CA ASP A 119 -17.66 18.07 -19.52
C ASP A 119 -17.97 16.95 -18.49
N GLU A 120 -19.24 16.78 -18.15
CA GLU A 120 -19.68 15.82 -17.12
C GLU A 120 -19.50 14.34 -17.53
N GLN A 121 -19.13 14.05 -18.77
CA GLN A 121 -19.09 12.69 -19.32
C GLN A 121 -17.68 12.18 -19.69
N ASN A 122 -16.63 12.99 -19.64
CA ASN A 122 -15.32 12.60 -20.12
C ASN A 122 -14.27 12.49 -19.02
N VAL A 123 -14.31 11.39 -18.25
CA VAL A 123 -13.19 11.05 -17.39
C VAL A 123 -12.16 10.27 -18.18
N ARG A 124 -11.03 10.90 -18.48
CA ARG A 124 -9.85 10.18 -18.92
C ARG A 124 -9.29 9.40 -17.73
N LYS A 125 -9.60 8.13 -17.64
CA LYS A 125 -8.82 7.25 -16.77
C LYS A 125 -7.43 7.11 -17.39
N SER A 126 -6.39 7.44 -16.62
CA SER A 126 -5.03 7.15 -17.02
C SER A 126 -4.89 5.64 -17.28
N ASN A 127 -4.25 5.25 -18.38
CA ASN A 127 -3.94 3.84 -18.65
C ASN A 127 -2.68 3.38 -17.90
N LEU A 128 -2.30 4.08 -16.84
CA LEU A 128 -1.24 3.67 -15.93
C LEU A 128 -1.78 2.56 -15.01
N PRO A 129 -0.93 1.61 -14.62
CA PRO A 129 -1.29 0.67 -13.57
C PRO A 129 -1.48 1.43 -12.25
N THR A 130 -2.32 0.90 -11.38
CA THR A 130 -2.46 1.40 -10.01
C THR A 130 -1.38 0.77 -9.15
N ALA A 131 -0.59 1.60 -8.44
CA ALA A 131 0.32 1.08 -7.44
C ALA A 131 -0.37 0.97 -6.09
N VAL A 132 -0.16 -0.17 -5.43
CA VAL A 132 -0.66 -0.45 -4.09
C VAL A 132 0.54 -0.76 -3.20
N VAL A 133 0.59 -0.11 -2.05
CA VAL A 133 1.60 -0.33 -1.02
C VAL A 133 0.93 -0.83 0.25
N GLU A 134 1.32 -2.01 0.69
CA GLU A 134 0.96 -2.56 1.99
C GLU A 134 2.20 -2.48 2.89
N ALA A 135 2.07 -1.88 4.05
CA ALA A 135 3.17 -1.73 4.99
C ALA A 135 2.66 -1.90 6.41
N VAL A 136 3.51 -2.44 7.27
CA VAL A 136 3.26 -2.51 8.72
C VAL A 136 4.03 -1.40 9.41
N ASP A 137 3.66 -1.11 10.66
CA ASP A 137 4.41 -0.16 11.48
C ASP A 137 5.88 -0.56 11.57
N PRO A 138 6.82 0.39 11.41
CA PRO A 138 8.24 0.08 11.43
C PRO A 138 8.74 -0.24 12.83
N ILE A 139 9.84 -0.98 12.88
CA ILE A 139 10.53 -1.31 14.11
C ILE A 139 11.69 -0.32 14.29
N VAL A 140 11.76 0.35 15.43
CA VAL A 140 12.90 1.20 15.76
C VAL A 140 14.07 0.32 16.18
N LEU A 141 15.15 0.36 15.41
CA LEU A 141 16.34 -0.47 15.63
C LEU A 141 17.42 0.27 16.42
N ASN A 142 17.61 1.56 16.12
CA ASN A 142 18.64 2.37 16.77
C ASN A 142 18.29 3.86 16.73
N THR A 143 18.88 4.63 17.66
CA THR A 143 18.85 6.10 17.67
C THR A 143 20.23 6.64 17.95
N LYS A 144 20.60 7.73 17.27
CA LYS A 144 21.87 8.45 17.44
C LYS A 144 21.59 9.91 17.72
N LEU A 145 22.25 10.46 18.74
CA LEU A 145 22.27 11.89 19.03
C LEU A 145 23.59 12.46 18.49
N VAL A 146 23.50 13.48 17.64
CA VAL A 146 24.66 14.12 17.00
C VAL A 146 24.64 15.60 17.27
N GLU A 147 25.79 16.16 17.67
CA GLU A 147 26.01 17.60 17.77
C GLU A 147 26.34 18.16 16.39
N VAL A 148 25.62 19.18 15.96
CA VAL A 148 25.87 19.84 14.66
C VAL A 148 27.03 20.82 14.84
N CYS A 149 28.15 20.56 14.15
CA CYS A 149 29.24 21.53 14.05
C CYS A 149 28.88 22.58 13.00
N GLU A 150 29.04 23.84 13.32
CA GLU A 150 28.69 25.02 12.49
C GLU A 150 29.42 25.07 11.11
N CYS A 151 30.31 24.15 10.81
CA CYS A 151 31.21 24.25 9.66
C CYS A 151 30.66 23.77 8.31
N ARG A 152 29.42 23.30 8.23
CA ARG A 152 28.79 22.97 6.95
C ARG A 152 27.31 23.31 7.02
N SER A 153 26.90 24.25 6.19
CA SER A 153 25.55 24.37 5.68
C SER A 153 25.18 23.07 4.94
N CYS A 154 25.00 22.00 5.69
CA CYS A 154 24.40 20.79 5.15
C CYS A 154 22.92 21.09 5.03
N ASP A 155 22.57 21.42 3.84
CA ASP A 155 21.29 21.75 3.30
C ASP A 155 20.17 21.02 4.05
N SER A 156 19.27 21.82 4.57
CA SER A 156 17.92 21.40 4.79
C SER A 156 17.37 20.98 3.43
N GLU A 157 17.47 19.70 3.08
CA GLU A 157 16.55 19.15 2.11
C GLU A 157 15.16 19.48 2.67
N LEU A 158 14.54 20.49 2.07
CA LEU A 158 13.16 20.85 2.35
C LEU A 158 12.33 19.65 1.95
N VAL A 159 12.08 18.78 2.91
CA VAL A 159 11.13 17.69 2.74
C VAL A 159 9.77 18.36 2.66
N GLU A 160 9.16 18.33 1.48
CA GLU A 160 7.77 18.75 1.34
C GLU A 160 6.89 17.81 2.14
N VAL A 161 6.44 18.28 3.29
CA VAL A 161 5.55 17.53 4.18
C VAL A 161 4.13 18.08 3.99
N PRO A 162 3.17 17.22 3.61
CA PRO A 162 1.77 17.63 3.53
C PRO A 162 1.26 18.20 4.86
N SER A 163 0.48 19.27 4.79
CA SER A 163 -0.06 19.94 5.98
C SER A 163 -0.87 19.02 6.90
N GLY A 164 -1.56 18.02 6.31
CA GLY A 164 -2.27 17.00 7.07
C GLY A 164 -1.37 16.14 7.95
N ILE A 165 -0.14 15.87 7.50
CA ILE A 165 0.87 15.13 8.29
C ILE A 165 1.37 16.02 9.45
N CYS A 166 1.68 17.30 9.17
CA CYS A 166 2.08 18.24 10.23
C CYS A 166 1.00 18.36 11.31
N ALA A 167 -0.27 18.40 10.92
CA ALA A 167 -1.39 18.49 11.86
C ALA A 167 -1.47 17.29 12.83
N CYS A 168 -0.94 16.11 12.45
CA CYS A 168 -0.92 14.93 13.32
C CYS A 168 -0.04 15.11 14.58
N PHE A 169 0.88 16.08 14.59
CA PHE A 169 1.80 16.29 15.71
C PHE A 169 1.29 17.28 16.77
N GLY A 170 0.21 18.02 16.49
CA GLY A 170 -0.39 18.99 17.43
C GLY A 170 0.48 20.20 17.75
N SER A 171 1.69 20.30 17.17
CA SER A 171 2.61 21.42 17.28
C SER A 171 3.53 21.47 16.07
N ASP A 172 4.15 22.62 15.81
CA ASP A 172 5.02 22.82 14.68
C ASP A 172 6.25 21.90 14.74
N LEU A 173 6.63 21.36 13.58
CA LEU A 173 7.82 20.56 13.40
C LEU A 173 9.04 21.45 13.11
N CYS A 174 10.18 21.11 13.69
CA CYS A 174 11.46 21.78 13.44
C CYS A 174 12.20 21.12 12.29
N PHE A 175 12.19 21.73 11.10
CA PHE A 175 12.93 21.24 9.91
C PHE A 175 14.36 21.75 9.85
N GLY A 176 14.69 22.83 10.56
CA GLY A 176 16.02 23.42 10.70
C GLY A 176 16.41 23.53 12.16
N GLY A 177 17.68 23.66 12.43
CA GLY A 177 18.19 23.90 13.79
C GLY A 177 19.70 23.72 13.83
N ASP A 178 20.36 24.64 14.53
CA ASP A 178 21.82 24.62 14.76
C ASP A 178 22.20 23.78 16.01
N GLY A 179 21.20 23.19 16.66
CA GLY A 179 21.34 22.39 17.85
C GLY A 179 21.67 20.91 17.59
N LYS A 180 21.43 20.10 18.60
CA LYS A 180 21.60 18.65 18.48
C LYS A 180 20.54 18.04 17.58
N ARG A 181 20.94 17.04 16.80
CA ARG A 181 20.07 16.30 15.89
C ARG A 181 19.96 14.83 16.31
N VAL A 182 18.78 14.27 16.13
CA VAL A 182 18.54 12.84 16.34
C VAL A 182 18.39 12.17 14.97
N TYR A 183 19.05 11.04 14.83
CA TYR A 183 18.90 10.14 13.69
C TYR A 183 18.37 8.80 14.19
N VAL A 184 17.48 8.20 13.38
CA VAL A 184 16.78 6.97 13.74
C VAL A 184 17.03 5.92 12.66
N THR A 185 17.31 4.69 13.06
CA THR A 185 17.37 3.54 12.15
C THR A 185 16.08 2.75 12.32
N LEU A 186 15.37 2.55 11.21
CA LEU A 186 14.09 1.84 11.17
C LEU A 186 14.20 0.56 10.35
N GLY A 187 13.51 -0.49 10.80
CA GLY A 187 13.24 -1.68 10.00
C GLY A 187 11.83 -1.62 9.47
N GLN A 188 11.66 -1.56 8.14
CA GLN A 188 10.37 -1.48 7.48
C GLN A 188 10.10 -2.73 6.65
N PHE A 189 8.91 -3.31 6.80
CA PHE A 189 8.39 -4.34 5.90
C PHE A 189 7.29 -3.74 5.05
N SER A 190 7.41 -3.91 3.74
CA SER A 190 6.39 -3.45 2.79
C SER A 190 6.25 -4.38 1.58
N ILE A 191 5.07 -4.37 0.99
CA ILE A 191 4.78 -5.02 -0.29
C ILE A 191 4.33 -3.92 -1.23
N ILE A 192 5.05 -3.76 -2.34
CA ILE A 192 4.72 -2.80 -3.39
C ILE A 192 4.31 -3.60 -4.62
N ARG A 193 3.10 -3.37 -5.13
CA ARG A 193 2.59 -4.06 -6.31
C ARG A 193 1.91 -3.10 -7.29
N LEU A 194 1.95 -3.49 -8.56
CA LEU A 194 1.18 -2.85 -9.61
C LEU A 194 -0.04 -3.69 -9.96
N GLU A 195 -1.20 -3.06 -9.98
CA GLU A 195 -2.47 -3.65 -10.36
C GLU A 195 -2.98 -3.03 -11.64
N ARG A 196 -3.62 -3.83 -12.46
CA ARG A 196 -4.28 -3.37 -13.68
C ARG A 196 -5.55 -4.18 -13.88
N ASP A 197 -6.62 -3.48 -14.20
CA ASP A 197 -7.86 -4.12 -14.61
C ASP A 197 -7.62 -4.91 -15.90
N THR A 198 -7.97 -6.19 -15.89
CA THR A 198 -7.87 -7.06 -17.05
C THR A 198 -9.11 -7.92 -17.16
N GLN A 199 -9.52 -8.21 -18.38
CA GLN A 199 -10.60 -9.16 -18.66
C GLN A 199 -9.98 -10.51 -18.95
N LEU A 200 -10.33 -11.50 -18.14
CA LEU A 200 -9.91 -12.90 -18.33
C LEU A 200 -11.12 -13.71 -18.76
N LEU A 201 -10.97 -14.43 -19.88
CA LEU A 201 -11.90 -15.47 -20.25
C LEU A 201 -11.46 -16.76 -19.55
N MET A 202 -12.21 -17.17 -18.53
CA MET A 202 -11.98 -18.43 -17.84
C MET A 202 -13.07 -19.42 -18.23
N PRO A 203 -12.71 -20.67 -18.63
CA PRO A 203 -13.71 -21.72 -18.76
C PRO A 203 -14.28 -21.98 -17.36
N ALA A 204 -15.56 -21.67 -17.17
CA ALA A 204 -16.28 -22.06 -15.97
C ALA A 204 -16.92 -23.43 -16.22
N TYR A 205 -16.54 -24.41 -15.41
CA TYR A 205 -17.22 -25.69 -15.37
C TYR A 205 -18.45 -25.53 -14.47
N ASP A 206 -19.54 -26.17 -14.91
CA ASP A 206 -20.81 -26.09 -14.20
C ASP A 206 -20.69 -26.70 -12.78
N TYR A 207 -21.54 -26.25 -11.88
CA TYR A 207 -21.65 -26.84 -10.55
C TYR A 207 -22.23 -28.24 -10.70
N CYS A 208 -21.42 -29.28 -10.53
CA CYS A 208 -21.94 -30.61 -10.25
C CYS A 208 -22.45 -30.62 -8.80
N LEU A 209 -23.73 -30.40 -8.62
CA LEU A 209 -24.39 -30.79 -7.40
C LEU A 209 -24.42 -32.34 -7.40
N PRO A 210 -23.84 -33.00 -6.39
CA PRO A 210 -23.95 -34.43 -6.31
C PRO A 210 -25.45 -34.82 -6.23
N ASP A 211 -25.93 -35.54 -7.25
CA ASP A 211 -27.25 -36.12 -7.21
C ASP A 211 -27.28 -37.10 -6.03
N LYS A 212 -27.87 -36.67 -4.94
CA LYS A 212 -28.27 -37.60 -3.87
C LYS A 212 -29.41 -38.40 -4.41
N GLU A 213 -29.13 -39.63 -4.86
CA GLU A 213 -30.16 -40.64 -4.96
C GLU A 213 -30.70 -40.94 -3.54
N CYS A 214 -31.73 -40.23 -3.12
CA CYS A 214 -32.52 -40.63 -1.97
C CYS A 214 -33.45 -41.72 -2.45
N SER A 215 -33.19 -42.97 -2.07
CA SER A 215 -34.14 -44.05 -2.19
C SER A 215 -35.41 -43.68 -1.39
N CYS A 216 -36.49 -43.34 -2.10
CA CYS A 216 -37.76 -42.94 -1.53
C CYS A 216 -38.45 -44.16 -0.89
N GLY A 217 -38.46 -44.20 0.42
CA GLY A 217 -39.48 -44.95 1.17
C GLY A 217 -40.75 -44.10 1.22
N GLY A 218 -41.84 -44.61 0.65
CA GLY A 218 -43.07 -43.86 0.49
C GLY A 218 -43.70 -43.43 1.80
N ASP A 219 -43.83 -42.17 1.95
CA ASP A 219 -44.88 -41.46 2.70
C ASP A 219 -44.84 -40.01 2.20
N ASP A 220 -46.00 -39.48 1.80
CA ASP A 220 -46.16 -38.18 1.14
C ASP A 220 -45.81 -36.99 2.07
N ASP A 221 -44.61 -36.95 2.62
CA ASP A 221 -44.13 -35.76 3.34
C ASP A 221 -43.80 -34.64 2.34
N PRO A 222 -44.45 -33.48 2.41
CA PRO A 222 -44.20 -32.34 1.53
C PRO A 222 -42.71 -31.93 1.48
N CYS A 223 -41.96 -32.14 2.54
CA CYS A 223 -40.53 -31.87 2.61
C CYS A 223 -39.71 -32.85 1.78
N GLU A 224 -40.15 -34.11 1.62
CA GLU A 224 -39.50 -35.08 0.75
C GLU A 224 -39.73 -34.78 -0.72
N VAL A 225 -40.95 -34.35 -1.06
CA VAL A 225 -41.25 -33.89 -2.42
C VAL A 225 -40.42 -32.68 -2.78
N PHE A 226 -40.24 -31.74 -1.85
CA PHE A 226 -39.40 -30.57 -2.07
C PHE A 226 -37.91 -30.93 -2.23
N ARG A 227 -37.41 -31.96 -1.54
CA ARG A 227 -36.02 -32.43 -1.70
C ARG A 227 -35.74 -33.04 -3.08
N GLN A 228 -36.79 -33.50 -3.77
CA GLN A 228 -36.65 -34.02 -5.16
C GLN A 228 -36.64 -32.92 -6.21
N VAL A 229 -37.01 -31.69 -5.84
CA VAL A 229 -36.94 -30.54 -6.74
C VAL A 229 -35.47 -30.18 -6.95
N LYS A 230 -35.03 -30.16 -8.23
CA LYS A 230 -33.67 -29.71 -8.58
C LYS A 230 -33.50 -28.27 -8.14
N PHE A 231 -32.35 -27.99 -7.53
CA PHE A 231 -32.00 -26.61 -7.15
C PHE A 231 -31.96 -25.73 -8.43
N PRO A 232 -32.69 -24.60 -8.45
CA PRO A 232 -32.80 -23.76 -9.66
C PRO A 232 -31.53 -22.90 -9.82
N VAL A 233 -30.42 -23.53 -10.23
CA VAL A 233 -29.12 -22.89 -10.40
C VAL A 233 -29.20 -21.70 -11.35
N ASP A 234 -30.00 -21.82 -12.41
CA ASP A 234 -30.17 -20.79 -13.45
C ASP A 234 -30.82 -19.50 -12.94
N GLU A 235 -31.58 -19.57 -11.84
CA GLU A 235 -32.18 -18.38 -11.21
C GLU A 235 -31.18 -17.65 -10.30
N PHE A 236 -30.24 -18.39 -9.71
CA PHE A 236 -29.21 -17.79 -8.84
C PHE A 236 -27.96 -17.40 -9.61
N PHE A 237 -27.60 -18.18 -10.62
CA PHE A 237 -26.43 -17.98 -11.47
C PHE A 237 -26.83 -18.11 -12.93
N PRO A 238 -27.54 -17.10 -13.48
CA PRO A 238 -28.02 -17.19 -14.85
C PRO A 238 -26.82 -17.35 -15.81
N PRO A 239 -26.79 -18.40 -16.65
CA PRO A 239 -25.72 -18.58 -17.60
C PRO A 239 -25.73 -17.41 -18.59
N ASN A 240 -24.58 -16.79 -18.81
CA ASN A 240 -24.43 -15.81 -19.86
C ASN A 240 -24.65 -16.50 -21.22
N SER A 241 -25.82 -16.32 -21.79
CA SER A 241 -26.29 -16.95 -23.02
C SER A 241 -25.44 -16.69 -24.27
N LEU A 242 -24.39 -15.89 -24.15
CA LEU A 242 -23.53 -15.48 -25.26
C LEU A 242 -22.27 -16.33 -25.50
N CYS A 243 -21.99 -17.32 -24.67
CA CYS A 243 -20.72 -18.08 -24.74
C CYS A 243 -20.84 -19.60 -24.68
N MET A 244 -22.00 -20.18 -24.93
CA MET A 244 -22.08 -21.63 -25.09
C MET A 244 -21.60 -22.05 -26.48
N GLY A 245 -20.28 -22.22 -26.62
CA GLY A 245 -19.71 -22.91 -27.78
C GLY A 245 -20.01 -24.42 -27.73
N ASP A 246 -19.99 -25.07 -28.89
CA ASP A 246 -20.33 -26.49 -29.04
C ASP A 246 -19.52 -27.44 -28.12
N THR A 247 -18.35 -27.02 -27.67
CA THR A 247 -17.49 -27.74 -26.73
C THR A 247 -18.12 -27.94 -25.33
N TYR A 248 -19.04 -27.08 -24.94
CA TYR A 248 -19.72 -27.19 -23.64
C TYR A 248 -20.78 -28.31 -23.61
N LYS A 249 -21.40 -28.61 -24.78
CA LYS A 249 -22.34 -29.71 -24.90
C LYS A 249 -21.69 -31.08 -24.77
N GLU A 250 -20.46 -31.24 -25.29
CA GLU A 250 -19.71 -32.49 -25.20
C GLU A 250 -19.31 -32.85 -23.75
N ILE A 251 -19.12 -31.83 -22.90
CA ILE A 251 -18.73 -32.03 -21.49
C ILE A 251 -19.96 -32.40 -20.63
N GLN A 252 -21.14 -31.87 -20.98
CA GLN A 252 -22.38 -32.20 -20.29
C GLN A 252 -22.80 -33.68 -20.50
N ASP A 253 -22.53 -34.22 -21.69
CA ASP A 253 -22.83 -35.61 -22.01
C ASP A 253 -21.88 -36.63 -21.33
N CYS A 254 -20.74 -36.17 -20.80
CA CYS A 254 -19.81 -37.01 -20.04
C CYS A 254 -20.14 -37.13 -18.54
N CYS A 255 -21.08 -36.32 -18.04
CA CYS A 255 -21.51 -36.32 -16.64
C CYS A 255 -22.94 -36.88 -16.44
N SER A 256 -23.55 -37.50 -17.48
CA SER A 256 -24.85 -38.16 -17.41
C SER A 256 -24.72 -39.66 -17.17
#